data_281193f81de7f10901f9cb372fb137d3
#
_entry.id   281193f81de7f10901f9cb372fb137d3
#
_cell.length_a   1.000
_cell.length_b   1.000
_cell.length_c   1.000
_cell.angle_alpha   90.00
_cell.angle_beta   90.00
_cell.angle_gamma   90.00
#
_symmetry.space_group_name_H-M   'P 1'
#
loop_
_entity.id
_entity.type
_entity.pdbx_description
1 polymer ?
#
loop_
_entity_poly.entity_id
_entity_poly.type
_entity_poly.pdbx_seq_one_letter_code
_entity_poly.pdbx_strand_id
1 'polypeptide(L)'
;QVDNTMGKGKLIDAIFGEKCEKHYIQPTFIIDYPVEMSPLTKKHRDKQGLVERFELMINGKEIANAYSELNDPIDQRERFEEQVKLAERGDDEAMMLDEDFLRALEYGMPPTSGMGIGMDRLIMFLTNNSSIQEVLFFPQMKPEKKAVVLSENEKVIFDVLKSKPEIQLTELKAQSGLSNKGWDKGIKGLTSKELAKVHKSNDVLVVSFLG
;
A
#
# COMPACT_ATOMS: atom_id res chain seq x y z
N GLN A 1 4.38 -3.33 -13.44
CA GLN A 1 3.77 -2.97 -14.72
C GLN A 1 4.10 -1.50 -14.99
N VAL A 2 4.60 -1.17 -16.17
CA VAL A 2 4.95 0.22 -16.56
C VAL A 2 3.72 0.88 -17.16
N ASP A 3 3.44 2.10 -16.76
CA ASP A 3 2.35 2.92 -17.31
C ASP A 3 2.82 4.36 -17.62
N ASN A 4 1.93 5.15 -18.21
CA ASN A 4 2.23 6.52 -18.65
C ASN A 4 2.29 7.54 -17.51
N THR A 5 1.98 7.17 -16.27
CA THR A 5 2.06 8.05 -15.09
C THR A 5 3.47 8.07 -14.50
N MET A 6 4.27 7.05 -14.80
CA MET A 6 5.63 6.89 -14.27
C MET A 6 6.61 7.88 -14.89
N GLY A 7 7.17 8.75 -14.05
CA GLY A 7 8.33 9.57 -14.41
C GLY A 7 9.62 8.75 -14.48
N LYS A 8 10.71 9.36 -15.00
CA LYS A 8 12.02 8.71 -15.16
C LYS A 8 12.54 8.12 -13.85
N GLY A 9 12.42 8.84 -12.73
CA GLY A 9 12.86 8.37 -11.41
C GLY A 9 12.14 7.08 -10.99
N LYS A 10 10.82 7.04 -11.08
CA LYS A 10 9.99 5.88 -10.73
C LYS A 10 10.29 4.66 -11.61
N LEU A 11 10.61 4.87 -12.89
CA LEU A 11 11.04 3.79 -13.78
C LEU A 11 12.40 3.20 -13.38
N ILE A 12 13.35 4.06 -13.00
CA ILE A 12 14.68 3.62 -12.52
C ILE A 12 14.51 2.82 -11.24
N ASP A 13 13.72 3.31 -10.30
CA ASP A 13 13.43 2.65 -9.04
C ASP A 13 12.78 1.27 -9.24
N ALA A 14 11.75 1.20 -10.07
CA ALA A 14 11.08 -0.07 -10.41
C ALA A 14 12.03 -1.09 -11.04
N ILE A 15 12.95 -0.66 -11.92
CA ILE A 15 13.96 -1.54 -12.52
C ILE A 15 14.97 -2.00 -11.46
N PHE A 16 15.43 -1.08 -10.62
CA PHE A 16 16.38 -1.38 -9.55
C PHE A 16 15.81 -2.40 -8.56
N GLY A 17 14.59 -2.17 -8.03
CA GLY A 17 13.92 -3.07 -7.10
C GLY A 17 13.71 -4.47 -7.70
N GLU A 18 13.24 -4.55 -8.94
CA GLU A 18 12.97 -5.83 -9.60
C GLU A 18 14.25 -6.62 -9.97
N LYS A 19 15.29 -5.93 -10.45
CA LYS A 19 16.45 -6.58 -11.07
C LYS A 19 17.72 -6.57 -10.23
N CYS A 20 17.91 -5.59 -9.35
CA CYS A 20 19.19 -5.35 -8.70
C CYS A 20 19.15 -5.61 -7.19
N GLU A 21 18.13 -5.11 -6.49
CA GLU A 21 18.08 -5.03 -5.02
C GLU A 21 18.39 -6.35 -4.34
N LYS A 22 17.77 -7.44 -4.78
CA LYS A 22 17.96 -8.80 -4.23
C LYS A 22 19.39 -9.36 -4.33
N HIS A 23 20.24 -8.74 -5.12
CA HIS A 23 21.63 -9.20 -5.32
C HIS A 23 22.62 -8.59 -4.31
N TYR A 24 22.22 -7.54 -3.59
CA TYR A 24 23.06 -6.90 -2.58
C TYR A 24 23.01 -7.62 -1.24
N ILE A 25 23.65 -8.79 -1.17
CA ILE A 25 23.69 -9.60 0.07
C ILE A 25 24.64 -8.99 1.09
N GLN A 26 25.87 -8.65 0.67
CA GLN A 26 26.87 -7.99 1.51
C GLN A 26 26.53 -6.51 1.69
N PRO A 27 26.96 -5.88 2.80
CA PRO A 27 26.77 -4.44 2.99
C PRO A 27 27.31 -3.65 1.78
N THR A 28 26.40 -2.95 1.10
CA THR A 28 26.72 -2.22 -0.13
C THR A 28 26.06 -0.84 -0.08
N PHE A 29 26.84 0.20 -0.32
CA PHE A 29 26.33 1.56 -0.49
C PHE A 29 25.96 1.79 -1.95
N ILE A 30 24.72 2.12 -2.21
CA ILE A 30 24.25 2.65 -3.48
C ILE A 30 24.31 4.17 -3.36
N ILE A 31 25.06 4.83 -4.23
CA ILE A 31 25.35 6.26 -4.14
C ILE A 31 24.88 7.01 -5.38
N ASP A 32 24.83 8.33 -5.30
CA ASP A 32 24.64 9.22 -6.46
C ASP A 32 23.29 9.00 -7.16
N TYR A 33 22.22 9.17 -6.42
CA TYR A 33 20.85 9.00 -6.93
C TYR A 33 20.48 10.10 -7.94
N PRO A 34 19.60 9.80 -8.92
CA PRO A 34 19.04 10.81 -9.79
C PRO A 34 18.24 11.86 -9.01
N VAL A 35 18.34 13.11 -9.47
CA VAL A 35 17.66 14.25 -8.84
C VAL A 35 16.14 14.06 -8.78
N GLU A 36 15.56 13.42 -9.80
CA GLU A 36 14.13 13.17 -9.91
C GLU A 36 13.58 12.22 -8.83
N MET A 37 14.45 11.41 -8.21
CA MET A 37 14.10 10.46 -7.13
C MET A 37 14.29 11.04 -5.73
N SER A 38 14.76 12.27 -5.60
CA SER A 38 15.24 12.80 -4.33
C SER A 38 14.88 14.27 -4.15
N PRO A 39 13.60 14.62 -3.98
CA PRO A 39 13.14 16.01 -3.98
C PRO A 39 13.67 16.85 -2.81
N LEU A 40 14.12 16.23 -1.72
CA LEU A 40 14.61 16.90 -0.50
C LEU A 40 16.15 16.91 -0.40
N THR A 41 16.84 16.37 -1.41
CA THR A 41 18.28 16.15 -1.36
C THR A 41 19.03 17.21 -2.15
N LYS A 42 20.16 17.67 -1.63
CA LYS A 42 21.04 18.64 -2.28
C LYS A 42 21.64 18.07 -3.56
N LYS A 43 21.71 18.90 -4.61
CA LYS A 43 22.39 18.54 -5.86
C LYS A 43 23.83 18.11 -5.60
N HIS A 44 24.28 17.10 -6.33
CA HIS A 44 25.68 16.66 -6.27
C HIS A 44 26.60 17.78 -6.73
N ARG A 45 27.67 18.05 -5.95
CA ARG A 45 28.60 19.17 -6.20
C ARG A 45 29.36 19.04 -7.52
N ASP A 46 29.65 17.81 -7.96
CA ASP A 46 30.50 17.54 -9.11
C ASP A 46 29.79 16.83 -10.28
N LYS A 47 28.60 16.28 -10.05
CA LYS A 47 27.90 15.44 -11.04
C LYS A 47 26.50 16.02 -11.33
N GLN A 48 26.34 16.56 -12.52
CA GLN A 48 25.07 17.13 -12.94
C GLN A 48 23.97 16.05 -13.05
N GLY A 49 22.76 16.37 -12.60
CA GLY A 49 21.59 15.48 -12.64
C GLY A 49 21.55 14.44 -11.53
N LEU A 50 22.56 14.44 -10.64
CA LEU A 50 22.62 13.57 -9.47
C LEU A 50 22.51 14.38 -8.16
N VAL A 51 22.26 13.66 -7.07
CA VAL A 51 22.19 14.21 -5.71
C VAL A 51 23.16 13.51 -4.77
N GLU A 52 23.55 14.19 -3.69
CA GLU A 52 24.40 13.65 -2.63
C GLU A 52 23.58 12.76 -1.68
N ARG A 53 23.30 11.53 -2.10
CA ARG A 53 22.50 10.53 -1.37
C ARG A 53 23.13 9.17 -1.44
N PHE A 54 23.00 8.41 -0.37
CA PHE A 54 23.26 6.97 -0.41
C PHE A 54 22.16 6.17 0.29
N GLU A 55 22.02 4.93 -0.10
CA GLU A 55 21.29 3.90 0.64
C GLU A 55 22.23 2.75 0.98
N LEU A 56 22.13 2.25 2.21
CA LEU A 56 22.86 1.06 2.66
C LEU A 56 21.97 -0.16 2.46
N MET A 57 22.37 -1.01 1.54
CA MET A 57 21.73 -2.29 1.25
C MET A 57 22.44 -3.42 1.99
N ILE A 58 21.68 -4.28 2.68
CA ILE A 58 22.18 -5.51 3.31
C ILE A 58 21.13 -6.60 3.13
N ASN A 59 21.56 -7.76 2.63
CA ASN A 59 20.68 -8.91 2.42
C ASN A 59 19.42 -8.60 1.60
N GLY A 60 19.59 -7.84 0.52
CA GLY A 60 18.52 -7.43 -0.38
C GLY A 60 17.51 -6.47 0.26
N LYS A 61 17.89 -5.72 1.28
CA LYS A 61 17.03 -4.76 1.97
C LYS A 61 17.77 -3.47 2.25
N GLU A 62 17.11 -2.33 2.04
CA GLU A 62 17.56 -1.03 2.51
C GLU A 62 17.52 -1.01 4.05
N ILE A 63 18.66 -0.75 4.67
CA ILE A 63 18.82 -0.61 6.13
C ILE A 63 18.89 0.85 6.54
N ALA A 64 19.56 1.67 5.73
CA ALA A 64 19.69 3.10 5.99
C ALA A 64 19.65 3.90 4.70
N ASN A 65 19.17 5.15 4.82
CA ASN A 65 19.13 6.13 3.75
C ASN A 65 19.65 7.46 4.30
N ALA A 66 20.59 8.07 3.64
CA ALA A 66 21.19 9.32 4.09
C ALA A 66 21.52 10.24 2.91
N TYR A 67 21.44 11.55 3.17
CA TYR A 67 21.74 12.55 2.15
C TYR A 67 22.16 13.90 2.74
N SER A 68 22.80 14.72 1.91
CA SER A 68 22.95 16.14 2.20
C SER A 68 21.61 16.84 2.03
N GLU A 69 21.13 17.48 3.08
CA GLU A 69 19.83 18.17 3.07
C GLU A 69 19.81 19.32 2.09
N LEU A 70 18.75 19.45 1.31
CA LEU A 70 18.55 20.61 0.44
C LEU A 70 18.17 21.81 1.31
N ASN A 71 19.08 22.78 1.37
CA ASN A 71 18.94 23.97 2.22
C ASN A 71 18.78 25.29 1.41
N ASP A 72 18.54 25.19 0.12
CA ASP A 72 18.22 26.31 -0.76
C ASP A 72 16.70 26.36 -0.97
N PRO A 73 16.00 27.40 -0.45
CA PRO A 73 14.54 27.49 -0.58
C PRO A 73 14.06 27.67 -2.02
N ILE A 74 14.90 28.24 -2.91
CA ILE A 74 14.53 28.43 -4.31
C ILE A 74 14.58 27.09 -5.05
N ASP A 75 15.68 26.33 -4.93
CA ASP A 75 15.78 24.98 -5.50
C ASP A 75 14.71 24.05 -4.92
N GLN A 76 14.41 24.16 -3.60
CA GLN A 76 13.38 23.35 -2.96
C GLN A 76 11.98 23.64 -3.52
N ARG A 77 11.65 24.90 -3.77
CA ARG A 77 10.39 25.28 -4.41
C ARG A 77 10.25 24.69 -5.80
N GLU A 78 11.30 24.81 -6.63
CA GLU A 78 11.33 24.22 -7.97
C GLU A 78 11.07 22.70 -7.93
N ARG A 79 11.68 21.99 -6.95
CA ARG A 79 11.48 20.55 -6.76
C ARG A 79 10.04 20.20 -6.40
N PHE A 80 9.44 20.95 -5.48
CA PHE A 80 8.03 20.74 -5.10
C PHE A 80 7.07 21.00 -6.26
N GLU A 81 7.32 22.03 -7.06
CA GLU A 81 6.54 22.33 -8.27
C GLU A 81 6.64 21.21 -9.31
N GLU A 82 7.81 20.58 -9.44
CA GLU A 82 7.95 19.39 -10.29
C GLU A 82 7.19 18.18 -9.74
N GLN A 83 7.19 17.98 -8.42
CA GLN A 83 6.40 16.93 -7.77
C GLN A 83 4.89 17.14 -7.99
N VAL A 84 4.40 18.38 -7.86
CA VAL A 84 2.98 18.71 -8.15
C VAL A 84 2.60 18.32 -9.59
N LYS A 85 3.47 18.59 -10.58
CA LYS A 85 3.23 18.17 -11.97
C LYS A 85 3.18 16.65 -12.14
N LEU A 86 3.92 15.88 -11.34
CA LEU A 86 3.82 14.42 -11.32
C LEU A 86 2.51 13.96 -10.69
N ALA A 87 2.08 14.58 -9.59
CA ALA A 87 0.78 14.30 -8.97
C ALA A 87 -0.40 14.54 -9.94
N GLU A 88 -0.37 15.63 -10.71
CA GLU A 88 -1.37 15.92 -11.75
C GLU A 88 -1.44 14.86 -12.85
N ARG A 89 -0.35 14.12 -13.08
CA ARG A 89 -0.31 13.00 -14.04
C ARG A 89 -0.76 11.68 -13.43
N GLY A 90 -1.11 11.66 -12.12
CA GLY A 90 -1.59 10.49 -11.41
C GLY A 90 -0.53 9.74 -10.62
N ASP A 91 0.59 10.37 -10.27
CA ASP A 91 1.57 9.80 -9.35
C ASP A 91 1.12 10.06 -7.90
N ASP A 92 0.58 9.03 -7.26
CA ASP A 92 0.04 9.10 -5.88
C ASP A 92 1.14 9.25 -4.80
N GLU A 93 2.41 9.04 -5.15
CA GLU A 93 3.55 9.17 -4.24
C GLU A 93 4.22 10.55 -4.32
N ALA A 94 3.79 11.40 -5.27
CA ALA A 94 4.36 12.72 -5.46
C ALA A 94 4.03 13.66 -4.29
N MET A 95 5.01 14.46 -3.90
CA MET A 95 4.90 15.39 -2.77
C MET A 95 4.06 16.61 -3.14
N MET A 96 3.34 17.14 -2.16
CA MET A 96 2.63 18.42 -2.27
C MET A 96 3.59 19.59 -2.06
N LEU A 97 3.19 20.78 -2.54
CA LEU A 97 3.90 22.03 -2.23
C LEU A 97 3.64 22.40 -0.75
N ASP A 98 4.70 22.41 0.05
CA ASP A 98 4.68 22.78 1.46
C ASP A 98 5.27 24.17 1.67
N GLU A 99 4.40 25.18 1.75
CA GLU A 99 4.79 26.58 1.93
C GLU A 99 5.36 26.87 3.34
N ASP A 100 4.96 26.11 4.35
CA ASP A 100 5.48 26.28 5.70
C ASP A 100 6.91 25.72 5.80
N PHE A 101 7.18 24.62 5.13
CA PHE A 101 8.51 24.06 5.00
C PHE A 101 9.46 25.03 4.23
N LEU A 102 9.00 25.59 3.12
CA LEU A 102 9.77 26.58 2.37
C LEU A 102 10.09 27.82 3.21
N ARG A 103 9.10 28.33 3.92
CA ARG A 103 9.28 29.45 4.83
C ARG A 103 10.29 29.15 5.95
N ALA A 104 10.27 27.92 6.48
CA ALA A 104 11.27 27.51 7.47
C ALA A 104 12.69 27.50 6.88
N LEU A 105 12.88 27.09 5.64
CA LEU A 105 14.17 27.15 4.94
C LEU A 105 14.65 28.60 4.72
N GLU A 106 13.73 29.55 4.47
CA GLU A 106 14.04 30.97 4.30
C GLU A 106 14.61 31.62 5.58
N TYR A 107 14.25 31.11 6.77
CA TYR A 107 14.87 31.54 8.03
C TYR A 107 16.33 31.10 8.15
N GLY A 108 16.75 30.16 7.36
CA GLY A 108 18.13 29.67 7.25
C GLY A 108 18.30 28.26 7.82
N MET A 109 18.77 27.36 6.97
CA MET A 109 19.21 26.02 7.35
C MET A 109 20.70 25.89 7.07
N PRO A 110 21.54 25.59 8.08
CA PRO A 110 22.98 25.41 7.86
C PRO A 110 23.22 24.14 7.01
N PRO A 111 24.41 24.01 6.39
CA PRO A 111 24.81 22.76 5.76
C PRO A 111 24.66 21.59 6.73
N THR A 112 23.80 20.63 6.37
CA THR A 112 23.40 19.54 7.23
C THR A 112 23.30 18.27 6.42
N SER A 113 23.56 17.14 7.02
CA SER A 113 23.23 15.82 6.49
C SER A 113 22.29 15.10 7.44
N GLY A 114 21.32 14.39 6.88
CA GLY A 114 20.38 13.55 7.62
C GLY A 114 20.59 12.08 7.29
N MET A 115 20.27 11.21 8.24
CA MET A 115 20.27 9.77 8.03
C MET A 115 19.07 9.13 8.74
N GLY A 116 18.30 8.35 7.97
CA GLY A 116 17.28 7.46 8.50
C GLY A 116 17.81 6.02 8.55
N ILE A 117 17.58 5.34 9.68
CA ILE A 117 17.89 3.92 9.85
C ILE A 117 16.58 3.19 10.16
N GLY A 118 16.26 2.14 9.37
CA GLY A 118 15.13 1.27 9.62
C GLY A 118 15.40 0.38 10.83
N MET A 119 14.99 0.82 12.03
CA MET A 119 15.31 0.10 13.28
C MET A 119 14.77 -1.32 13.29
N ASP A 120 13.57 -1.55 12.80
CA ASP A 120 13.01 -2.90 12.72
C ASP A 120 13.84 -3.80 11.80
N ARG A 121 14.23 -3.29 10.63
CA ARG A 121 15.11 -4.01 9.69
C ARG A 121 16.49 -4.28 10.27
N LEU A 122 17.04 -3.32 11.00
CA LEU A 122 18.31 -3.49 11.69
C LEU A 122 18.22 -4.59 12.76
N ILE A 123 17.15 -4.58 13.56
CA ILE A 123 16.92 -5.61 14.59
C ILE A 123 16.72 -6.99 13.94
N MET A 124 15.91 -7.08 12.86
CA MET A 124 15.77 -8.33 12.10
C MET A 124 17.13 -8.88 11.67
N PHE A 125 18.00 -8.02 11.16
CA PHE A 125 19.34 -8.40 10.72
C PHE A 125 20.20 -8.88 11.89
N LEU A 126 20.27 -8.12 12.99
CA LEU A 126 21.08 -8.44 14.17
C LEU A 126 20.61 -9.70 14.91
N THR A 127 19.32 -10.01 14.87
CA THR A 127 18.72 -11.17 15.54
C THR A 127 18.49 -12.35 14.58
N ASN A 128 18.87 -12.21 13.31
CA ASN A 128 18.68 -13.22 12.27
C ASN A 128 17.20 -13.64 12.09
N ASN A 129 16.27 -12.69 12.21
CA ASN A 129 14.85 -12.90 11.98
C ASN A 129 14.47 -12.50 10.55
N SER A 130 13.70 -13.33 9.88
CA SER A 130 13.28 -13.10 8.48
C SER A 130 12.04 -12.21 8.33
N SER A 131 11.21 -12.17 9.38
CA SER A 131 9.92 -11.45 9.40
C SER A 131 9.96 -10.28 10.38
N ILE A 132 9.41 -9.14 9.96
CA ILE A 132 9.26 -7.96 10.81
C ILE A 132 8.33 -8.23 12.02
N GLN A 133 7.36 -9.14 11.88
CA GLN A 133 6.45 -9.51 12.97
C GLN A 133 7.18 -10.13 14.16
N GLU A 134 8.36 -10.73 13.96
CA GLU A 134 9.15 -11.37 15.00
C GLU A 134 9.93 -10.37 15.86
N VAL A 135 10.07 -9.13 15.38
CA VAL A 135 10.81 -8.07 16.06
C VAL A 135 9.91 -6.93 16.57
N LEU A 136 8.66 -6.90 16.17
CA LEU A 136 7.68 -5.92 16.67
C LEU A 136 7.04 -6.42 17.98
N PHE A 137 7.01 -5.56 19.00
CA PHE A 137 6.34 -5.88 20.27
C PHE A 137 4.82 -6.04 20.12
N PHE A 138 4.19 -5.24 19.23
CA PHE A 138 2.75 -5.22 19.03
C PHE A 138 2.42 -5.19 17.52
N PRO A 139 2.68 -6.29 16.79
CA PRO A 139 2.38 -6.33 15.37
C PRO A 139 0.88 -6.23 15.12
N GLN A 140 0.47 -5.42 14.16
CA GLN A 140 -0.91 -5.40 13.71
C GLN A 140 -1.22 -6.71 12.98
N MET A 141 -2.09 -7.52 13.58
CA MET A 141 -2.57 -8.76 13.00
C MET A 141 -3.85 -8.50 12.21
N LYS A 142 -4.01 -9.18 11.08
CA LYS A 142 -5.33 -9.20 10.42
C LYS A 142 -6.34 -9.80 11.40
N PRO A 143 -7.53 -9.19 11.56
CA PRO A 143 -8.59 -9.79 12.35
C PRO A 143 -8.82 -11.24 11.88
N GLU A 144 -8.81 -12.19 12.79
CA GLU A 144 -9.24 -13.55 12.46
C GLU A 144 -10.67 -13.47 11.91
N LYS A 145 -10.87 -13.95 10.70
CA LYS A 145 -12.24 -14.15 10.19
C LYS A 145 -12.89 -15.18 11.11
N LYS A 146 -13.75 -14.74 12.02
CA LYS A 146 -14.55 -15.65 12.83
C LYS A 146 -15.27 -16.59 11.89
N ALA A 147 -15.08 -17.89 12.08
CA ALA A 147 -15.81 -18.88 11.32
C ALA A 147 -17.32 -18.58 11.47
N VAL A 148 -17.97 -18.27 10.37
CA VAL A 148 -19.40 -17.95 10.40
C VAL A 148 -20.17 -19.22 10.66
N VAL A 149 -20.68 -19.36 11.88
CA VAL A 149 -21.52 -20.50 12.24
C VAL A 149 -22.91 -20.27 11.66
N LEU A 150 -23.31 -21.13 10.74
CA LEU A 150 -24.63 -21.10 10.11
C LEU A 150 -25.59 -21.99 10.90
N SER A 151 -26.80 -21.51 11.16
CA SER A 151 -27.92 -22.34 11.63
C SER A 151 -28.38 -23.31 10.52
N GLU A 152 -29.16 -24.32 10.84
CA GLU A 152 -29.65 -25.28 9.85
C GLU A 152 -30.42 -24.62 8.70
N ASN A 153 -31.30 -23.66 9.01
CA ASN A 153 -32.05 -22.94 7.99
C ASN A 153 -31.13 -22.08 7.09
N GLU A 154 -30.10 -21.47 7.68
CA GLU A 154 -29.08 -20.69 6.92
C GLU A 154 -28.28 -21.63 6.02
N LYS A 155 -27.86 -22.81 6.49
CA LYS A 155 -27.13 -23.79 5.70
C LYS A 155 -27.88 -24.20 4.45
N VAL A 156 -29.18 -24.55 4.59
CA VAL A 156 -30.01 -24.95 3.46
C VAL A 156 -30.05 -23.86 2.38
N ILE A 157 -30.28 -22.61 2.77
CA ILE A 157 -30.31 -21.50 1.82
C ILE A 157 -28.91 -21.22 1.22
N PHE A 158 -27.88 -21.30 2.05
CA PHE A 158 -26.48 -21.07 1.65
C PHE A 158 -26.01 -22.10 0.62
N ASP A 159 -26.37 -23.39 0.79
CA ASP A 159 -25.99 -24.46 -0.13
C ASP A 159 -26.64 -24.27 -1.50
N VAL A 160 -27.89 -23.82 -1.55
CA VAL A 160 -28.55 -23.46 -2.82
C VAL A 160 -27.88 -22.26 -3.47
N LEU A 161 -27.58 -21.21 -2.72
CA LEU A 161 -26.87 -20.02 -3.23
C LEU A 161 -25.44 -20.32 -3.70
N LYS A 162 -24.74 -21.23 -3.06
CA LYS A 162 -23.42 -21.67 -3.48
C LYS A 162 -23.44 -22.36 -4.85
N SER A 163 -24.51 -23.08 -5.16
CA SER A 163 -24.69 -23.73 -6.47
C SER A 163 -25.22 -22.77 -7.54
N LYS A 164 -25.96 -21.74 -7.15
CA LYS A 164 -26.54 -20.70 -8.01
C LYS A 164 -26.28 -19.33 -7.39
N PRO A 165 -25.15 -18.67 -7.72
CA PRO A 165 -24.74 -17.43 -7.05
C PRO A 165 -25.70 -16.24 -7.21
N GLU A 166 -26.62 -16.31 -8.15
CA GLU A 166 -27.66 -15.32 -8.36
C GLU A 166 -28.98 -16.04 -8.72
N ILE A 167 -30.04 -15.82 -7.94
CA ILE A 167 -31.30 -16.50 -8.10
C ILE A 167 -32.47 -15.60 -7.65
N GLN A 168 -33.65 -15.73 -8.29
CA GLN A 168 -34.85 -15.02 -7.84
C GLN A 168 -35.25 -15.46 -6.43
N LEU A 169 -35.65 -14.48 -5.61
CA LEU A 169 -36.02 -14.74 -4.20
C LEU A 169 -37.13 -15.78 -4.05
N THR A 170 -38.12 -15.73 -4.95
CA THR A 170 -39.25 -16.72 -4.98
C THR A 170 -38.77 -18.12 -5.33
N GLU A 171 -37.88 -18.25 -6.28
CA GLU A 171 -37.28 -19.51 -6.70
C GLU A 171 -36.39 -20.10 -5.59
N LEU A 172 -35.53 -19.27 -5.00
CA LEU A 172 -34.66 -19.67 -3.87
C LEU A 172 -35.50 -20.17 -2.67
N LYS A 173 -36.61 -19.48 -2.38
CA LYS A 173 -37.52 -19.88 -1.33
C LYS A 173 -38.16 -21.23 -1.63
N ALA A 174 -38.60 -21.47 -2.86
CA ALA A 174 -39.19 -22.75 -3.27
C ALA A 174 -38.18 -23.89 -3.20
N GLN A 175 -36.92 -23.64 -3.68
CA GLN A 175 -35.86 -24.66 -3.66
C GLN A 175 -35.37 -25.00 -2.24
N SER A 176 -35.43 -24.04 -1.30
CA SER A 176 -35.03 -24.29 0.09
C SER A 176 -35.94 -25.25 0.84
N GLY A 177 -37.19 -25.43 0.42
CA GLY A 177 -38.19 -26.29 1.09
C GLY A 177 -38.50 -25.87 2.52
N LEU A 178 -38.06 -24.70 2.98
CA LEU A 178 -38.27 -24.23 4.35
C LEU A 178 -39.69 -23.68 4.56
N SER A 179 -40.18 -23.81 5.78
CA SER A 179 -41.40 -23.11 6.20
C SER A 179 -41.18 -21.59 6.13
N ASN A 180 -42.26 -20.81 6.00
CA ASN A 180 -42.16 -19.34 5.95
C ASN A 180 -41.34 -18.76 7.11
N LYS A 181 -41.54 -19.24 8.34
CA LYS A 181 -40.81 -18.81 9.53
C LYS A 181 -39.33 -19.21 9.48
N GLY A 182 -39.03 -20.42 8.96
CA GLY A 182 -37.63 -20.89 8.76
C GLY A 182 -36.91 -20.10 7.70
N TRP A 183 -37.58 -19.84 6.58
CA TRP A 183 -37.10 -19.01 5.48
C TRP A 183 -36.73 -17.59 5.95
N ASP A 184 -37.69 -16.89 6.61
CA ASP A 184 -37.49 -15.51 7.05
C ASP A 184 -36.29 -15.37 8.02
N LYS A 185 -36.13 -16.36 8.93
CA LYS A 185 -34.96 -16.41 9.82
C LYS A 185 -33.67 -16.68 9.06
N GLY A 186 -33.70 -17.64 8.14
CA GLY A 186 -32.51 -18.04 7.38
C GLY A 186 -31.99 -16.94 6.45
N ILE A 187 -32.87 -16.34 5.65
CA ILE A 187 -32.46 -15.26 4.72
C ILE A 187 -31.99 -14.01 5.47
N LYS A 188 -32.67 -13.63 6.56
CA LYS A 188 -32.28 -12.52 7.41
C LYS A 188 -30.92 -12.77 8.09
N GLY A 189 -30.69 -14.01 8.55
CA GLY A 189 -29.42 -14.41 9.15
C GLY A 189 -28.26 -14.36 8.15
N LEU A 190 -28.44 -14.85 6.92
CA LEU A 190 -27.42 -14.78 5.87
C LEU A 190 -27.14 -13.34 5.45
N THR A 191 -28.17 -12.50 5.35
CA THR A 191 -28.00 -11.08 5.03
C THR A 191 -27.26 -10.34 6.14
N SER A 192 -27.56 -10.60 7.41
CA SER A 192 -26.87 -9.98 8.55
C SER A 192 -25.41 -10.43 8.71
N LYS A 193 -25.07 -11.61 8.18
CA LYS A 193 -23.71 -12.17 8.14
C LYS A 193 -22.96 -11.80 6.87
N GLU A 194 -23.55 -10.95 6.03
CA GLU A 194 -22.97 -10.50 4.75
C GLU A 194 -22.64 -11.66 3.78
N LEU A 195 -23.36 -12.77 3.88
CA LEU A 195 -23.21 -13.93 3.00
C LEU A 195 -24.18 -13.93 1.82
N ALA A 196 -25.26 -13.16 1.92
CA ALA A 196 -26.22 -12.96 0.85
C ALA A 196 -26.72 -11.51 0.82
N LYS A 197 -27.04 -11.03 -0.36
CA LYS A 197 -27.64 -9.69 -0.56
C LYS A 197 -28.93 -9.83 -1.36
N VAL A 198 -30.02 -9.28 -0.81
CA VAL A 198 -31.30 -9.18 -1.52
C VAL A 198 -31.36 -7.80 -2.18
N HIS A 199 -31.60 -7.76 -3.47
CA HIS A 199 -31.73 -6.51 -4.24
C HIS A 199 -32.80 -6.66 -5.33
N LYS A 200 -33.21 -5.53 -5.91
CA LYS A 200 -34.19 -5.51 -7.01
C LYS A 200 -33.46 -5.42 -8.34
N SER A 201 -33.73 -6.33 -9.26
CA SER A 201 -33.22 -6.34 -10.62
C SER A 201 -34.41 -6.55 -11.58
N ASN A 202 -34.61 -5.66 -12.57
CA ASN A 202 -35.69 -5.73 -13.54
C ASN A 202 -37.10 -5.97 -12.91
N ASP A 203 -37.41 -5.23 -11.83
CA ASP A 203 -38.65 -5.34 -11.05
C ASP A 203 -38.85 -6.67 -10.31
N VAL A 204 -37.86 -7.55 -10.28
CA VAL A 204 -37.87 -8.82 -9.54
C VAL A 204 -36.86 -8.75 -8.39
N LEU A 205 -37.22 -9.33 -7.23
CA LEU A 205 -36.28 -9.48 -6.12
C LEU A 205 -35.33 -10.67 -6.40
N VAL A 206 -34.06 -10.37 -6.34
CA VAL A 206 -32.97 -11.33 -6.59
C VAL A 206 -32.09 -11.43 -5.34
N VAL A 207 -31.56 -12.61 -5.10
CA VAL A 207 -30.59 -12.86 -4.02
C VAL A 207 -29.26 -13.21 -4.64
N SER A 208 -28.23 -12.46 -4.29
CA SER A 208 -26.85 -12.71 -4.72
C SER A 208 -26.03 -13.28 -3.57
N PHE A 209 -25.20 -14.25 -3.88
CA PHE A 209 -24.20 -14.83 -2.99
C PHE A 209 -23.00 -13.90 -2.84
N LEU A 210 -22.53 -13.67 -1.61
CA LEU A 210 -21.41 -12.78 -1.29
C LEU A 210 -20.20 -13.50 -0.65
N GLY A 211 -20.34 -14.81 -0.36
CA GLY A 211 -19.35 -15.60 0.37
C GLY A 211 -18.34 -16.35 -0.48
#